data_e2199c28c8bc1ec8cddc1fe04417c058
#
_entry.id   e2199c28c8bc1ec8cddc1fe04417c058
#
_cell.length_a   1.000
_cell.length_b   1.000
_cell.length_c   1.000
_cell.angle_alpha   90.00
_cell.angle_beta   90.00
_cell.angle_gamma   90.00
#
_symmetry.space_group_name_H-M   'P 1'
#
loop_
_entity.id
_entity.type
_entity.pdbx_description
1 polymer ?
#
loop_
_entity_poly.entity_id
_entity_poly.type
_entity_poly.pdbx_seq_one_letter_code
_entity_poly.pdbx_strand_id
1 'polypeptide(L)'
;MAIDRARLALLAGLLLSACASPQPAPPTQTAYLRQTLDAKWLRWPPNDGFAATPVAETLAVGTLLDRFGSEGGRFFSPKGESYDARALPYVCDTLVYTIYRVTKPLHVAAGKAAPWFDEPGGATQYETDDPVFKLRESGALEPLPADAAATPCATAASLH
;
A
#
# COMPACT_ATOMS: atom_id res chain seq x y z
N MET A 1 -0.24 -23.10 82.72
CA MET A 1 -1.25 -23.51 81.74
C MET A 1 -1.57 -22.29 80.92
N ALA A 2 -0.95 -22.09 79.74
CA ALA A 2 -1.24 -21.02 78.81
C ALA A 2 -1.09 -21.60 77.42
N ILE A 3 -2.16 -21.57 76.69
CA ILE A 3 -2.26 -22.10 75.34
C ILE A 3 -2.03 -20.93 74.38
N ASP A 4 -0.92 -21.01 73.67
CA ASP A 4 -0.54 -20.02 72.65
C ASP A 4 -1.26 -20.30 71.36
N ARG A 5 -2.01 -19.32 70.83
CA ARG A 5 -2.74 -19.43 69.58
C ARG A 5 -1.87 -18.86 68.47
N ALA A 6 -1.25 -19.73 67.68
CA ALA A 6 -0.58 -19.36 66.48
C ALA A 6 -1.57 -18.83 65.48
N ARG A 7 -1.42 -17.56 65.00
CA ARG A 7 -2.15 -16.94 63.94
C ARG A 7 -1.50 -17.31 62.61
N LEU A 8 -2.21 -18.12 61.84
CA LEU A 8 -1.85 -18.45 60.46
C LEU A 8 -2.28 -17.27 59.56
N ALA A 9 -1.31 -16.51 59.08
CA ALA A 9 -1.55 -15.44 58.07
C ALA A 9 -1.53 -16.06 56.69
N LEU A 10 -2.70 -16.14 56.03
CA LEU A 10 -2.81 -16.46 54.61
C LEU A 10 -2.39 -15.23 53.81
N LEU A 11 -1.25 -15.29 53.14
CA LEU A 11 -0.85 -14.37 52.10
C LEU A 11 -1.55 -14.76 50.77
N ALA A 12 -2.63 -14.06 50.47
CA ALA A 12 -3.25 -14.15 49.15
C ALA A 12 -2.38 -13.40 48.11
N GLY A 13 -1.58 -14.14 47.34
CA GLY A 13 -0.83 -13.58 46.25
C GLY A 13 -1.76 -13.22 45.06
N LEU A 14 -2.00 -11.94 44.82
CA LEU A 14 -2.64 -11.47 43.61
C LEU A 14 -1.68 -11.70 42.43
N LEU A 15 -1.96 -12.70 41.63
CA LEU A 15 -1.36 -12.85 40.30
C LEU A 15 -1.95 -11.80 39.36
N LEU A 16 -1.26 -10.67 39.18
CA LEU A 16 -1.53 -9.72 38.11
C LEU A 16 -1.09 -10.38 36.78
N SER A 17 -2.06 -10.98 36.10
CA SER A 17 -1.88 -11.40 34.70
C SER A 17 -1.77 -10.14 33.83
N ALA A 18 -0.55 -9.70 33.60
CA ALA A 18 -0.30 -8.63 32.61
C ALA A 18 -0.65 -9.17 31.21
N CYS A 19 -1.77 -8.74 30.69
CA CYS A 19 -2.05 -8.91 29.27
C CYS A 19 -0.99 -8.12 28.47
N ALA A 20 0.09 -8.79 28.10
CA ALA A 20 1.04 -8.24 27.17
C ALA A 20 0.33 -8.11 25.81
N SER A 21 0.04 -6.88 25.39
CA SER A 21 -0.39 -6.62 24.03
C SER A 21 0.66 -7.17 23.05
N PRO A 22 0.27 -7.86 21.98
CA PRO A 22 1.23 -8.33 21.00
C PRO A 22 2.00 -7.13 20.45
N GLN A 23 3.29 -7.13 20.68
CA GLN A 23 4.17 -6.09 20.16
C GLN A 23 4.22 -6.25 18.64
N PRO A 24 4.04 -5.17 17.86
CA PRO A 24 4.14 -5.26 16.40
C PRO A 24 5.50 -5.85 16.05
N ALA A 25 5.52 -6.78 15.11
CA ALA A 25 6.76 -7.37 14.62
C ALA A 25 7.69 -6.25 14.12
N PRO A 26 9.00 -6.34 14.40
CA PRO A 26 9.94 -5.36 13.89
C PRO A 26 9.84 -5.32 12.35
N PRO A 27 9.95 -4.12 11.73
CA PRO A 27 9.90 -4.00 10.29
C PRO A 27 10.96 -4.90 9.66
N THR A 28 10.61 -5.58 8.58
CA THR A 28 11.57 -6.39 7.83
C THR A 28 12.72 -5.49 7.37
N GLN A 29 13.91 -6.05 7.19
CA GLN A 29 15.07 -5.30 6.69
C GLN A 29 14.74 -4.56 5.39
N THR A 30 13.90 -5.14 4.55
CA THR A 30 13.41 -4.55 3.30
C THR A 30 12.54 -3.32 3.56
N ALA A 31 11.63 -3.36 4.53
CA ALA A 31 10.81 -2.19 4.89
C ALA A 31 11.68 -1.04 5.43
N TYR A 32 12.71 -1.35 6.21
CA TYR A 32 13.66 -0.36 6.69
C TYR A 32 14.45 0.28 5.53
N LEU A 33 14.94 -0.53 4.59
CA LEU A 33 15.65 -0.04 3.41
C LEU A 33 14.78 0.85 2.53
N ARG A 34 13.50 0.53 2.38
CA ARG A 34 12.52 1.38 1.65
C ARG A 34 12.34 2.75 2.27
N GLN A 35 12.40 2.87 3.60
CA GLN A 35 12.31 4.16 4.30
C GLN A 35 13.58 5.01 4.16
N THR A 36 14.72 4.37 4.04
CA THR A 36 16.04 5.05 4.14
C THR A 36 16.73 5.24 2.81
N LEU A 37 16.32 4.50 1.77
CA LEU A 37 16.95 4.64 0.45
C LEU A 37 16.35 5.83 -0.31
N ASP A 38 17.20 6.75 -0.69
CA ASP A 38 16.93 7.71 -1.76
C ASP A 38 16.54 6.93 -3.02
N ALA A 39 15.43 7.31 -3.67
CA ALA A 39 14.95 6.68 -4.91
C ALA A 39 16.04 6.54 -6.00
N LYS A 40 17.06 7.36 -5.94
CA LYS A 40 18.25 7.33 -6.79
C LYS A 40 19.03 6.00 -6.72
N TRP A 41 18.99 5.30 -5.59
CA TRP A 41 19.74 4.06 -5.36
C TRP A 41 18.89 2.81 -5.55
N LEU A 42 17.59 2.97 -5.83
CA LEU A 42 16.71 1.85 -6.10
C LEU A 42 17.04 1.23 -7.47
N ARG A 43 17.16 -0.10 -7.47
CA ARG A 43 17.23 -0.84 -8.71
C ARG A 43 15.82 -1.02 -9.24
N TRP A 44 15.45 -0.22 -10.21
CA TRP A 44 14.14 -0.25 -10.85
C TRP A 44 13.96 -1.52 -11.68
N PRO A 45 12.72 -2.06 -11.76
CA PRO A 45 12.42 -3.18 -12.64
C PRO A 45 12.60 -2.80 -14.11
N PRO A 46 13.00 -3.75 -14.96
CA PRO A 46 12.98 -3.55 -16.40
C PRO A 46 11.55 -3.40 -16.92
N ASN A 47 11.40 -3.02 -18.19
CA ASN A 47 10.11 -2.97 -18.89
C ASN A 47 9.07 -2.13 -18.14
N ASP A 48 9.50 -0.97 -17.60
CA ASP A 48 8.67 -0.03 -16.83
C ASP A 48 7.85 -0.69 -15.71
N GLY A 49 8.35 -1.81 -15.18
CA GLY A 49 7.69 -2.57 -14.12
C GLY A 49 6.59 -3.53 -14.59
N PHE A 50 6.40 -3.73 -15.88
CA PHE A 50 5.49 -4.73 -16.39
C PHE A 50 6.10 -6.14 -16.37
N ALA A 51 5.33 -7.12 -15.94
CA ALA A 51 5.74 -8.53 -15.91
C ALA A 51 5.94 -9.14 -17.32
N ALA A 52 5.25 -8.58 -18.32
CA ALA A 52 5.37 -8.93 -19.74
C ALA A 52 5.20 -7.66 -20.57
N THR A 53 5.41 -7.74 -21.88
CA THR A 53 5.15 -6.61 -22.78
C THR A 53 3.72 -6.12 -22.61
N PRO A 54 3.52 -4.84 -22.25
CA PRO A 54 2.17 -4.30 -22.09
C PRO A 54 1.44 -4.21 -23.43
N VAL A 55 0.12 -4.17 -23.36
CA VAL A 55 -0.74 -4.00 -24.55
C VAL A 55 -1.35 -2.59 -24.53
N ALA A 56 -1.55 -2.04 -25.71
CA ALA A 56 -2.26 -0.76 -25.85
C ALA A 56 -3.75 -0.98 -25.51
N GLU A 57 -4.29 -0.13 -24.64
CA GLU A 57 -5.69 -0.14 -24.22
C GLU A 57 -6.23 1.29 -24.19
N THR A 58 -7.55 1.44 -24.34
CA THR A 58 -8.24 2.72 -24.16
C THR A 58 -9.25 2.58 -23.03
N LEU A 59 -8.99 3.27 -21.94
CA LEU A 59 -9.89 3.30 -20.80
C LEU A 59 -11.10 4.19 -21.11
N ALA A 60 -12.29 3.66 -20.82
CA ALA A 60 -13.55 4.36 -21.06
C ALA A 60 -13.77 5.50 -20.04
N VAL A 61 -14.55 6.49 -20.43
CA VAL A 61 -15.06 7.53 -19.53
C VAL A 61 -15.83 6.88 -18.38
N GLY A 62 -15.58 7.35 -17.16
CA GLY A 62 -16.15 6.78 -15.93
C GLY A 62 -15.27 5.73 -15.27
N THR A 63 -14.23 5.21 -15.92
CA THR A 63 -13.29 4.27 -15.30
C THR A 63 -12.66 4.91 -14.04
N LEU A 64 -12.64 4.16 -12.94
CA LEU A 64 -12.01 4.59 -11.70
C LEU A 64 -10.61 4.00 -11.61
N LEU A 65 -9.66 4.89 -11.45
CA LEU A 65 -8.25 4.60 -11.26
C LEU A 65 -7.81 5.07 -9.88
N ASP A 66 -6.75 4.49 -9.39
CA ASP A 66 -6.07 5.03 -8.24
C ASP A 66 -4.55 4.95 -8.39
N ARG A 67 -3.86 5.70 -7.54
CA ARG A 67 -2.40 5.67 -7.49
C ARG A 67 -1.88 6.13 -6.15
N PHE A 68 -0.64 5.74 -5.88
CA PHE A 68 0.19 6.26 -4.80
C PHE A 68 1.28 7.17 -5.35
N GLY A 69 1.58 8.26 -4.64
CA GLY A 69 2.64 9.20 -4.98
C GLY A 69 2.16 10.50 -5.64
N SER A 70 3.11 11.31 -6.11
CA SER A 70 2.86 12.65 -6.63
C SER A 70 2.25 12.65 -8.03
N GLU A 71 1.67 13.80 -8.43
CA GLU A 71 1.10 13.99 -9.77
C GLU A 71 2.13 14.03 -10.93
N GLY A 72 3.43 13.97 -10.61
CA GLY A 72 4.49 13.81 -11.61
C GLY A 72 4.61 12.39 -12.18
N GLY A 73 3.95 11.40 -11.57
CA GLY A 73 3.99 10.02 -12.06
C GLY A 73 3.01 9.74 -13.19
N ARG A 74 3.20 8.60 -13.88
CA ARG A 74 2.41 8.16 -15.04
C ARG A 74 1.69 6.83 -14.83
N PHE A 75 1.89 6.17 -13.69
CA PHE A 75 1.34 4.84 -13.41
C PHE A 75 0.09 4.90 -12.56
N PHE A 76 -0.86 4.04 -12.89
CA PHE A 76 -2.14 3.87 -12.21
C PHE A 76 -2.47 2.38 -12.09
N SER A 77 -3.46 2.09 -11.25
CA SER A 77 -4.15 0.79 -11.25
C SER A 77 -5.66 1.03 -11.29
N PRO A 78 -6.48 0.02 -11.64
CA PRO A 78 -7.89 0.03 -11.32
C PRO A 78 -8.08 0.30 -9.82
N LYS A 79 -9.09 1.08 -9.46
CA LYS A 79 -9.38 1.38 -8.05
C LYS A 79 -9.54 0.10 -7.25
N GLY A 80 -8.76 -0.04 -6.17
CA GLY A 80 -8.89 -1.12 -5.20
C GLY A 80 -7.88 -2.26 -5.33
N GLU A 81 -6.94 -2.19 -6.26
CA GLU A 81 -5.81 -3.13 -6.28
C GLU A 81 -4.98 -2.96 -4.99
N SER A 82 -4.54 -4.07 -4.38
CA SER A 82 -3.76 -4.03 -3.15
C SER A 82 -2.40 -3.36 -3.36
N TYR A 83 -1.86 -2.76 -2.30
CA TYR A 83 -0.56 -2.09 -2.37
C TYR A 83 0.57 -3.05 -2.74
N ASP A 84 0.61 -4.24 -2.12
CA ASP A 84 1.66 -5.24 -2.32
C ASP A 84 1.69 -5.74 -3.78
N ALA A 85 0.50 -5.89 -4.39
CA ALA A 85 0.39 -6.31 -5.78
C ALA A 85 0.92 -5.28 -6.78
N ARG A 86 1.11 -4.02 -6.38
CA ARG A 86 1.68 -2.96 -7.22
C ARG A 86 3.21 -2.97 -7.25
N ALA A 87 3.85 -3.74 -6.36
CA ALA A 87 5.30 -3.85 -6.24
C ALA A 87 6.02 -2.49 -6.16
N LEU A 88 5.54 -1.59 -5.30
CA LEU A 88 6.12 -0.27 -5.11
C LEU A 88 7.25 -0.31 -4.08
N PRO A 89 8.34 0.49 -4.27
CA PRO A 89 9.52 0.47 -3.39
C PRO A 89 9.36 1.27 -2.10
N TYR A 90 8.18 1.79 -1.82
CA TYR A 90 7.95 2.75 -0.73
C TYR A 90 7.11 2.14 0.39
N VAL A 91 7.09 2.80 1.54
CA VAL A 91 6.18 2.46 2.63
C VAL A 91 4.82 3.11 2.33
N CYS A 92 3.77 2.30 2.28
CA CYS A 92 2.44 2.73 1.83
C CYS A 92 1.93 3.98 2.55
N ASP A 93 2.01 4.00 3.88
CA ASP A 93 1.48 5.10 4.72
C ASP A 93 2.22 6.43 4.54
N THR A 94 3.35 6.42 3.85
CA THR A 94 4.12 7.64 3.55
C THR A 94 3.74 8.28 2.23
N LEU A 95 2.88 7.63 1.45
CA LEU A 95 2.51 8.07 0.11
C LEU A 95 1.13 8.72 0.08
N VAL A 96 1.00 9.74 -0.73
CA VAL A 96 -0.31 10.30 -1.06
C VAL A 96 -1.07 9.30 -1.92
N TYR A 97 -2.27 8.91 -1.46
CA TYR A 97 -3.18 8.07 -2.23
C TYR A 97 -4.27 8.94 -2.85
N THR A 98 -4.50 8.78 -4.15
CA THR A 98 -5.50 9.56 -4.88
C THR A 98 -6.28 8.66 -5.82
N ILE A 99 -7.60 8.85 -5.81
CA ILE A 99 -8.54 8.22 -6.75
C ILE A 99 -8.84 9.21 -7.86
N TYR A 100 -8.90 8.71 -9.09
CA TYR A 100 -9.23 9.50 -10.28
C TYR A 100 -10.37 8.86 -11.04
N ARG A 101 -11.20 9.70 -11.68
CA ARG A 101 -12.15 9.28 -12.70
C ARG A 101 -11.62 9.69 -14.06
N VAL A 102 -11.67 8.76 -15.00
CA VAL A 102 -11.42 9.05 -16.42
C VAL A 102 -12.60 9.87 -16.99
N THR A 103 -12.32 11.03 -17.53
CA THR A 103 -13.34 11.99 -18.03
C THR A 103 -13.32 12.13 -19.55
N LYS A 104 -12.25 11.66 -20.21
CA LYS A 104 -12.12 11.48 -21.66
C LYS A 104 -11.50 10.12 -21.94
N PRO A 105 -11.75 9.47 -23.09
CA PRO A 105 -11.06 8.23 -23.44
C PRO A 105 -9.56 8.37 -23.26
N LEU A 106 -8.95 7.49 -22.47
CA LEU A 106 -7.55 7.59 -22.04
C LEU A 106 -6.75 6.40 -22.59
N HIS A 107 -5.79 6.69 -23.46
CA HIS A 107 -4.88 5.68 -23.98
C HIS A 107 -3.82 5.34 -22.94
N VAL A 108 -3.58 4.04 -22.77
CA VAL A 108 -2.62 3.51 -21.79
C VAL A 108 -1.88 2.29 -22.36
N ALA A 109 -0.68 2.06 -21.84
CA ALA A 109 -0.06 0.74 -21.87
C ALA A 109 -0.58 -0.04 -20.65
N ALA A 110 -1.14 -1.22 -20.87
CA ALA A 110 -1.81 -2.03 -19.85
C ALA A 110 -1.10 -3.38 -19.68
N GLY A 111 -0.92 -3.80 -18.43
CA GLY A 111 -0.31 -5.10 -18.12
C GLY A 111 -0.37 -5.42 -16.63
N LYS A 112 0.33 -6.46 -16.23
CA LYS A 112 0.49 -6.81 -14.82
C LYS A 112 1.81 -6.26 -14.28
N ALA A 113 1.80 -5.75 -13.06
CA ALA A 113 3.01 -5.35 -12.35
C ALA A 113 3.91 -6.57 -12.12
N ALA A 114 5.20 -6.42 -12.43
CA ALA A 114 6.20 -7.46 -12.15
C ALA A 114 6.41 -7.61 -10.65
N PRO A 115 6.71 -8.82 -10.15
CA PRO A 115 7.19 -8.99 -8.79
C PRO A 115 8.54 -8.31 -8.65
N TRP A 116 8.64 -7.32 -7.73
CA TRP A 116 9.83 -6.54 -7.50
C TRP A 116 9.85 -5.95 -6.09
N PHE A 117 10.98 -5.53 -5.59
CA PHE A 117 11.14 -4.96 -4.24
C PHE A 117 10.64 -5.89 -3.11
N ASP A 118 10.78 -7.21 -3.28
CA ASP A 118 10.23 -8.26 -2.40
C ASP A 118 8.70 -8.25 -2.29
N GLU A 119 8.03 -7.63 -3.25
CA GLU A 119 6.58 -7.64 -3.37
C GLU A 119 6.10 -8.58 -4.46
N PRO A 120 4.92 -9.20 -4.30
CA PRO A 120 4.44 -10.24 -5.21
C PRO A 120 4.12 -9.75 -6.62
N GLY A 121 3.84 -8.47 -6.80
CA GLY A 121 3.35 -7.95 -8.07
C GLY A 121 1.95 -8.46 -8.42
N GLY A 122 1.60 -8.40 -9.69
CA GLY A 122 0.36 -8.98 -10.23
C GLY A 122 -0.85 -8.04 -10.27
N ALA A 123 -0.80 -6.84 -9.66
CA ALA A 123 -1.82 -5.83 -9.89
C ALA A 123 -1.89 -5.44 -11.36
N THR A 124 -3.06 -5.04 -11.82
CA THR A 124 -3.17 -4.39 -13.12
C THR A 124 -2.49 -3.03 -13.05
N GLN A 125 -1.54 -2.80 -13.95
CA GLN A 125 -0.81 -1.56 -14.10
C GLN A 125 -1.19 -0.90 -15.43
N TYR A 126 -1.47 0.38 -15.36
CA TYR A 126 -1.65 1.25 -16.52
C TYR A 126 -0.57 2.30 -16.52
N GLU A 127 0.06 2.52 -17.67
CA GLU A 127 1.00 3.62 -17.88
C GLU A 127 0.45 4.55 -18.95
N THR A 128 0.51 5.85 -18.67
CA THR A 128 0.11 6.92 -19.60
C THR A 128 1.33 7.62 -20.20
N ASP A 129 1.22 8.21 -21.37
CA ASP A 129 2.30 9.01 -21.98
C ASP A 129 2.57 10.27 -21.17
N ASP A 130 1.51 10.92 -20.68
CA ASP A 130 1.58 12.15 -19.90
C ASP A 130 1.49 11.88 -18.39
N PRO A 131 2.17 12.67 -17.56
CA PRO A 131 2.02 12.61 -16.10
C PRO A 131 0.63 13.12 -15.69
N VAL A 132 0.23 12.72 -14.46
CA VAL A 132 -1.09 13.04 -13.90
C VAL A 132 -1.46 14.52 -14.01
N PHE A 133 -0.52 15.43 -13.66
CA PHE A 133 -0.82 16.86 -13.68
C PHE A 133 -1.27 17.35 -15.07
N LYS A 134 -0.64 16.86 -16.16
CA LYS A 134 -1.05 17.19 -17.53
C LYS A 134 -2.40 16.58 -17.90
N LEU A 135 -2.66 15.34 -17.47
CA LEU A 135 -3.96 14.69 -17.71
C LEU A 135 -5.09 15.42 -16.99
N ARG A 136 -4.83 16.01 -15.83
CA ARG A 136 -5.77 16.87 -15.13
C ARG A 136 -5.96 18.21 -15.83
N GLU A 137 -4.88 18.87 -16.21
CA GLU A 137 -4.92 20.15 -16.97
C GLU A 137 -5.70 20.01 -18.27
N SER A 138 -5.54 18.90 -18.98
CA SER A 138 -6.29 18.59 -20.20
C SER A 138 -7.74 18.20 -19.93
N GLY A 139 -8.13 17.97 -18.69
CA GLY A 139 -9.44 17.47 -18.28
C GLY A 139 -9.68 16.02 -18.71
N ALA A 140 -8.64 15.19 -18.80
CA ALA A 140 -8.77 13.74 -19.04
C ALA A 140 -8.96 12.95 -17.75
N LEU A 141 -8.49 13.51 -16.62
CA LEU A 141 -8.64 12.94 -15.27
C LEU A 141 -9.23 13.97 -14.29
N GLU A 142 -10.18 13.52 -13.51
CA GLU A 142 -10.76 14.25 -12.38
C GLU A 142 -10.37 13.56 -11.07
N PRO A 143 -9.72 14.24 -10.11
CA PRO A 143 -9.46 13.67 -8.78
C PRO A 143 -10.77 13.59 -8.00
N LEU A 144 -10.97 12.47 -7.29
CA LEU A 144 -12.11 12.25 -6.42
C LEU A 144 -11.67 12.35 -4.96
N PRO A 145 -12.59 12.72 -4.06
CA PRO A 145 -12.35 12.60 -2.62
C PRO A 145 -11.91 11.18 -2.28
N ALA A 146 -10.92 11.05 -1.40
CA ALA A 146 -10.55 9.75 -0.88
C ALA A 146 -11.75 9.14 -0.15
N ASP A 147 -12.07 7.89 -0.50
CA ASP A 147 -13.06 7.13 0.25
C ASP A 147 -12.46 6.78 1.61
N ALA A 148 -13.01 7.36 2.68
CA ALA A 148 -12.54 7.15 4.04
C ALA A 148 -12.65 5.68 4.51
N ALA A 149 -13.44 4.86 3.82
CA ALA A 149 -13.57 3.44 4.08
C ALA A 149 -12.51 2.59 3.34
N ALA A 150 -11.80 3.17 2.38
CA ALA A 150 -10.70 2.48 1.71
C ALA A 150 -9.47 2.51 2.62
N THR A 151 -8.98 1.35 3.01
CA THR A 151 -7.66 1.18 3.64
C THR A 151 -6.69 0.75 2.54
N PRO A 152 -6.18 1.69 1.74
CA PRO A 152 -5.37 1.36 0.56
C PRO A 152 -4.08 0.63 0.89
N CYS A 153 -3.65 0.73 2.15
CA CYS A 153 -2.45 0.10 2.67
C CYS A 153 -2.72 -1.25 3.38
N ALA A 154 -3.98 -1.72 3.41
CA ALA A 154 -4.26 -3.05 3.95
C ALA A 154 -3.65 -4.11 3.03
N THR A 155 -2.81 -4.96 3.57
CA THR A 155 -2.27 -6.12 2.86
C THR A 155 -3.35 -7.20 2.75
N ALA A 156 -3.27 -8.05 1.73
CA ALA A 156 -4.18 -9.20 1.59
C ALA A 156 -4.18 -10.13 2.81
N ALA A 157 -3.13 -10.10 3.63
CA ALA A 157 -3.01 -10.84 4.88
C ALA A 157 -3.90 -10.32 6.02
N SER A 158 -4.45 -9.10 5.91
CA SER A 158 -5.29 -8.50 6.95
C SER A 158 -6.78 -8.83 6.81
N LEU A 159 -7.15 -9.64 5.80
CA LEU A 159 -8.54 -9.99 5.48
C LEU A 159 -8.92 -11.44 5.86
N HIS A 160 -8.12 -12.12 6.71
CA HIS A 160 -8.41 -13.48 7.20
C HIS A 160 -8.64 -13.51 8.70
#